data_1c63d8de54938624d6e6d98564120df5
#
_entry.id   1c63d8de54938624d6e6d98564120df5
#
_cell.length_a   1.000
_cell.length_b   1.000
_cell.length_c   1.000
_cell.angle_alpha   90.00
_cell.angle_beta   90.00
_cell.angle_gamma   90.00
#
_symmetry.space_group_name_H-M   'P 1'
#
loop_
_entity.id
_entity.type
_entity.pdbx_description
1 polymer ?
#
loop_
_entity_poly.entity_id
_entity_poly.type
_entity_poly.pdbx_seq_one_letter_code
_entity_poly.pdbx_strand_id
1 'polypeptide(L)'
;MDIMQLEKKLCEKFNLTPLKLSILSSKAPKKYRVYYIPKRTSGLRAIAQPTKELKQIQRFLVSELKPLLPIHSSAMAYRCGISIKDNAERHKNNPFILKMDFQNFFNKIKPEIFFDKFKKMDVQHNARDEILLHNFLFWKPGQKRSITHILSVGAPSSPFISNFVMFDFDSAISEWVMVPTY
;
A
#
# COMPACT_ATOMS: atom_id res chain seq x y z
N MET A 1 1.59 -19.10 7.25
CA MET A 1 1.63 -18.70 5.83
C MET A 1 2.96 -18.03 5.58
N ASP A 2 3.56 -18.19 4.40
CA ASP A 2 4.99 -17.99 4.21
C ASP A 2 5.27 -17.08 3.01
N ILE A 3 6.03 -15.98 3.25
CA ILE A 3 6.66 -15.16 2.21
C ILE A 3 8.15 -15.50 2.08
N MET A 4 8.63 -16.47 2.86
CA MET A 4 10.03 -16.92 2.79
C MET A 4 10.45 -17.20 1.36
N GLN A 5 11.70 -16.90 1.05
CA GLN A 5 12.26 -17.02 -0.29
C GLN A 5 11.69 -16.03 -1.33
N LEU A 6 11.21 -14.84 -0.87
CA LEU A 6 10.76 -13.80 -1.81
C LEU A 6 11.83 -13.47 -2.85
N GLU A 7 13.10 -13.48 -2.45
CA GLU A 7 14.23 -13.31 -3.37
C GLU A 7 14.22 -14.35 -4.48
N LYS A 8 14.06 -15.64 -4.14
CA LYS A 8 14.00 -16.75 -5.11
C LYS A 8 12.79 -16.60 -6.04
N LYS A 9 11.61 -16.35 -5.48
CA LYS A 9 10.38 -16.12 -6.26
C LYS A 9 10.51 -14.95 -7.24
N LEU A 10 11.13 -13.84 -6.82
CA LEU A 10 11.40 -12.69 -7.70
C LEU A 10 12.42 -13.02 -8.79
N CYS A 11 13.50 -13.72 -8.44
CA CYS A 11 14.50 -14.15 -9.42
C CYS A 11 13.89 -15.05 -10.49
N GLU A 12 13.10 -16.03 -10.11
CA GLU A 12 12.41 -16.95 -11.03
C GLU A 12 11.38 -16.22 -11.90
N LYS A 13 10.51 -15.41 -11.27
CA LYS A 13 9.43 -14.69 -11.96
C LYS A 13 9.93 -13.71 -13.02
N PHE A 14 11.04 -13.02 -12.74
CA PHE A 14 11.56 -11.96 -13.62
C PHE A 14 12.85 -12.35 -14.34
N ASN A 15 13.26 -13.62 -14.27
CA ASN A 15 14.49 -14.14 -14.85
C ASN A 15 15.72 -13.29 -14.46
N LEU A 16 15.87 -13.06 -13.17
CA LEU A 16 16.96 -12.25 -12.59
C LEU A 16 17.91 -13.13 -11.79
N THR A 17 19.20 -12.76 -11.80
CA THR A 17 20.15 -13.29 -10.82
C THR A 17 20.00 -12.54 -9.49
N PRO A 18 20.37 -13.15 -8.33
CA PRO A 18 20.33 -12.47 -7.03
C PRO A 18 21.08 -11.13 -7.03
N LEU A 19 22.21 -11.04 -7.72
CA LEU A 19 22.97 -9.80 -7.86
C LEU A 19 22.18 -8.72 -8.63
N LYS A 20 21.58 -9.07 -9.76
CA LYS A 20 20.75 -8.14 -10.54
C LYS A 20 19.54 -7.68 -9.75
N LEU A 21 18.88 -8.58 -9.02
CA LEU A 21 17.76 -8.23 -8.14
C LEU A 21 18.20 -7.28 -7.02
N SER A 22 19.37 -7.51 -6.41
CA SER A 22 19.93 -6.63 -5.38
C SER A 22 20.18 -5.21 -5.90
N ILE A 23 20.78 -5.08 -7.08
CA ILE A 23 21.01 -3.78 -7.73
C ILE A 23 19.68 -3.11 -8.10
N LEU A 24 18.72 -3.86 -8.60
CA LEU A 24 17.40 -3.33 -8.95
C LEU A 24 16.65 -2.84 -7.71
N SER A 25 16.64 -3.63 -6.64
CA SER A 25 16.04 -3.32 -5.35
C SER A 25 16.62 -2.03 -4.76
N SER A 26 17.93 -1.90 -4.69
CA SER A 26 18.60 -0.71 -4.11
C SER A 26 18.26 0.59 -4.87
N LYS A 27 17.94 0.50 -6.15
CA LYS A 27 17.57 1.65 -7.00
C LYS A 27 16.05 1.90 -7.04
N ALA A 28 15.24 0.92 -6.67
CA ALA A 28 13.79 0.94 -6.81
C ALA A 28 13.10 2.15 -6.14
N PRO A 29 13.48 2.59 -4.92
CA PRO A 29 12.83 3.74 -4.28
C PRO A 29 12.98 5.05 -5.05
N LYS A 30 13.89 5.12 -6.01
CA LYS A 30 14.13 6.31 -6.87
C LYS A 30 13.62 6.15 -8.29
N LYS A 31 13.14 4.96 -8.67
CA LYS A 31 12.65 4.66 -10.03
C LYS A 31 11.19 5.11 -10.24
N TYR A 32 10.93 6.39 -10.02
CA TYR A 32 9.62 7.01 -10.17
C TYR A 32 9.70 8.25 -11.06
N ARG A 33 8.68 8.44 -11.92
CA ARG A 33 8.43 9.68 -12.65
C ARG A 33 7.44 10.50 -11.84
N VAL A 34 7.85 11.69 -11.43
CA VAL A 34 6.98 12.62 -10.68
C VAL A 34 6.40 13.64 -11.64
N TYR A 35 5.09 13.86 -11.55
CA TYR A 35 4.37 14.91 -12.25
C TYR A 35 3.22 15.42 -11.39
N TYR A 36 2.64 16.55 -11.75
CA TYR A 36 1.61 17.22 -10.98
C TYR A 36 0.30 17.26 -11.77
N ILE A 37 -0.81 17.00 -11.10
CA ILE A 37 -2.16 17.14 -11.65
C ILE A 37 -2.96 18.13 -10.81
N PRO A 38 -3.88 18.92 -11.41
CA PRO A 38 -4.77 19.80 -10.67
C PRO A 38 -5.65 18.99 -9.69
N LYS A 39 -5.86 19.53 -8.49
CA LYS A 39 -6.90 19.03 -7.57
C LYS A 39 -8.25 19.59 -7.99
N ARG A 40 -9.34 18.93 -7.60
CA ARG A 40 -10.70 19.39 -7.89
C ARG A 40 -11.03 20.74 -7.23
N THR A 41 -10.46 21.01 -6.06
CA THR A 41 -10.72 22.23 -5.27
C THR A 41 -9.70 23.31 -5.59
N SER A 42 -8.45 23.11 -5.18
CA SER A 42 -7.35 24.05 -5.44
C SER A 42 -6.00 23.36 -5.29
N GLY A 43 -4.97 23.90 -5.99
CA GLY A 43 -3.60 23.43 -5.90
C GLY A 43 -3.31 22.19 -6.76
N LEU A 44 -2.11 21.64 -6.59
CA LEU A 44 -1.60 20.51 -7.35
C LEU A 44 -1.45 19.27 -6.47
N ARG A 45 -1.64 18.11 -7.09
CA ARG A 45 -1.35 16.78 -6.48
C ARG A 45 -0.13 16.19 -7.17
N ALA A 46 0.90 15.90 -6.39
CA ALA A 46 2.06 15.16 -6.88
C ALA A 46 1.69 13.70 -7.10
N ILE A 47 1.94 13.20 -8.30
CA ILE A 47 1.83 11.79 -8.66
C ILE A 47 3.24 11.27 -8.87
N ALA A 48 3.65 10.26 -8.11
CA ALA A 48 4.92 9.58 -8.31
C ALA A 48 4.65 8.19 -8.91
N GLN A 49 4.78 8.11 -10.22
CA GLN A 49 4.48 6.90 -10.97
C GLN A 49 5.73 6.02 -11.11
N PRO A 50 5.72 4.76 -10.61
CA PRO A 50 6.85 3.86 -10.79
C PRO A 50 7.08 3.53 -12.27
N THR A 51 8.32 3.19 -12.62
CA THR A 51 8.67 2.69 -13.97
C THR A 51 7.88 1.42 -14.31
N LYS A 52 7.79 1.07 -15.59
CA LYS A 52 7.07 -0.13 -16.06
C LYS A 52 7.54 -1.39 -15.35
N GLU A 53 8.86 -1.57 -15.26
CA GLU A 53 9.50 -2.71 -14.57
C GLU A 53 9.10 -2.75 -13.08
N LEU A 54 9.22 -1.64 -12.37
CA LEU A 54 8.86 -1.57 -10.96
C LEU A 54 7.36 -1.82 -10.73
N LYS A 55 6.47 -1.37 -11.62
CA LYS A 55 5.05 -1.69 -11.55
C LYS A 55 4.77 -3.19 -11.66
N GLN A 56 5.50 -3.91 -12.51
CA GLN A 56 5.35 -5.37 -12.64
C GLN A 56 5.76 -6.07 -11.35
N ILE A 57 6.89 -5.68 -10.75
CA ILE A 57 7.34 -6.20 -9.46
C ILE A 57 6.33 -5.90 -8.37
N GLN A 58 5.83 -4.67 -8.28
CA GLN A 58 4.83 -4.28 -7.27
C GLN A 58 3.52 -5.07 -7.41
N ARG A 59 3.04 -5.33 -8.63
CA ARG A 59 1.86 -6.18 -8.84
C ARG A 59 2.11 -7.63 -8.41
N PHE A 60 3.29 -8.16 -8.71
CA PHE A 60 3.67 -9.48 -8.25
C PHE A 60 3.74 -9.54 -6.71
N LEU A 61 4.37 -8.55 -6.05
CA LEU A 61 4.40 -8.48 -4.59
C LEU A 61 3.00 -8.40 -3.98
N VAL A 62 2.09 -7.63 -4.58
CA VAL A 62 0.69 -7.59 -4.13
C VAL A 62 0.02 -8.96 -4.28
N SER A 63 0.28 -9.71 -5.36
CA SER A 63 -0.29 -11.06 -5.51
C SER A 63 0.23 -12.04 -4.46
N GLU A 64 1.50 -11.93 -4.06
CA GLU A 64 2.09 -12.74 -2.99
C GLU A 64 1.58 -12.35 -1.58
N LEU A 65 1.39 -11.05 -1.33
CA LEU A 65 0.95 -10.52 -0.03
C LEU A 65 -0.56 -10.65 0.19
N LYS A 66 -1.36 -10.61 -0.86
CA LYS A 66 -2.82 -10.58 -0.78
C LYS A 66 -3.46 -11.75 -0.01
N PRO A 67 -2.99 -13.01 -0.13
CA PRO A 67 -3.52 -14.11 0.67
C PRO A 67 -3.04 -14.11 2.12
N LEU A 68 -2.02 -13.30 2.46
CA LEU A 68 -1.38 -13.28 3.78
C LEU A 68 -1.86 -12.12 4.66
N LEU A 69 -2.22 -10.99 4.04
CA LEU A 69 -2.52 -9.75 4.74
C LEU A 69 -4.02 -9.44 4.67
N PRO A 70 -4.70 -9.30 5.83
CA PRO A 70 -6.14 -9.04 5.86
C PRO A 70 -6.48 -7.62 5.42
N ILE A 71 -7.64 -7.48 4.80
CA ILE A 71 -8.28 -6.19 4.51
C ILE A 71 -9.64 -6.22 5.20
N HIS A 72 -9.96 -5.16 5.95
CA HIS A 72 -11.23 -5.06 6.65
C HIS A 72 -12.41 -4.99 5.67
N SER A 73 -13.57 -5.54 6.05
CA SER A 73 -14.76 -5.59 5.19
C SER A 73 -15.32 -4.21 4.85
N SER A 74 -15.08 -3.22 5.70
CA SER A 74 -15.47 -1.81 5.47
C SER A 74 -14.59 -1.08 4.46
N ALA A 75 -13.41 -1.60 4.11
CA ALA A 75 -12.58 -1.04 3.06
C ALA A 75 -13.19 -1.34 1.68
N MET A 76 -14.02 -0.42 1.17
CA MET A 76 -14.74 -0.59 -0.10
C MET A 76 -13.88 -0.24 -1.32
N ALA A 77 -12.89 0.63 -1.18
CA ALA A 77 -12.05 1.07 -2.27
C ALA A 77 -10.98 0.02 -2.64
N TYR A 78 -10.62 -0.03 -3.92
CA TYR A 78 -9.53 -0.87 -4.47
C TYR A 78 -9.70 -2.38 -4.28
N ARG A 79 -10.94 -2.84 -4.19
CA ARG A 79 -11.28 -4.27 -4.08
C ARG A 79 -11.94 -4.75 -5.37
N CYS A 80 -11.55 -5.95 -5.81
CA CYS A 80 -12.17 -6.60 -6.96
C CYS A 80 -13.65 -6.91 -6.67
N GLY A 81 -14.52 -6.64 -7.62
CA GLY A 81 -15.96 -6.92 -7.51
C GLY A 81 -16.75 -5.93 -6.64
N ILE A 82 -16.10 -4.87 -6.11
CA ILE A 82 -16.79 -3.82 -5.35
C ILE A 82 -16.78 -2.51 -6.16
N SER A 83 -17.96 -1.93 -6.34
CA SER A 83 -18.16 -0.68 -7.07
C SER A 83 -18.48 0.50 -6.13
N ILE A 84 -18.46 1.70 -6.70
CA ILE A 84 -18.92 2.91 -5.99
C ILE A 84 -20.40 2.80 -5.61
N LYS A 85 -21.21 2.09 -6.43
CA LYS A 85 -22.63 1.84 -6.15
C LYS A 85 -22.76 1.00 -4.87
N ASP A 86 -22.01 -0.08 -4.74
CA ASP A 86 -22.05 -0.94 -3.55
C ASP A 86 -21.68 -0.15 -2.27
N ASN A 87 -20.73 0.78 -2.38
CA ASN A 87 -20.39 1.68 -1.28
C ASN A 87 -21.59 2.62 -0.94
N ALA A 88 -22.17 3.25 -1.94
CA ALA A 88 -23.32 4.15 -1.74
C ALA A 88 -24.54 3.41 -1.16
N GLU A 89 -24.80 2.18 -1.59
CA GLU A 89 -25.92 1.35 -1.08
C GLU A 89 -25.82 1.06 0.42
N ARG A 90 -24.60 0.94 0.97
CA ARG A 90 -24.41 0.75 2.43
C ARG A 90 -24.84 1.95 3.26
N HIS A 91 -24.90 3.14 2.67
CA HIS A 91 -25.19 4.39 3.38
C HIS A 91 -26.58 4.97 3.08
N LYS A 92 -27.30 4.46 2.05
CA LYS A 92 -28.54 5.06 1.55
C LYS A 92 -29.68 5.16 2.56
N ASN A 93 -29.70 4.25 3.55
CA ASN A 93 -30.77 4.18 4.55
C ASN A 93 -30.37 4.82 5.89
N ASN A 94 -29.17 5.38 6.00
CA ASN A 94 -28.72 6.00 7.23
C ASN A 94 -29.16 7.46 7.29
N PRO A 95 -29.85 7.90 8.36
CA PRO A 95 -30.31 9.28 8.49
C PRO A 95 -29.16 10.28 8.67
N PHE A 96 -28.00 9.81 9.18
CA PHE A 96 -26.82 10.63 9.41
C PHE A 96 -25.61 10.02 8.74
N ILE A 97 -24.74 10.86 8.17
CA ILE A 97 -23.48 10.45 7.54
C ILE A 97 -22.37 11.32 8.06
N LEU A 98 -21.36 10.70 8.72
CA LEU A 98 -20.11 11.36 9.05
C LEU A 98 -19.11 11.14 7.92
N LYS A 99 -18.61 12.23 7.32
CA LYS A 99 -17.56 12.20 6.29
C LYS A 99 -16.25 12.71 6.85
N MET A 100 -15.23 11.86 6.85
CA MET A 100 -13.86 12.21 7.24
C MET A 100 -12.91 11.97 6.07
N ASP A 101 -11.81 12.72 6.02
CA ASP A 101 -10.76 12.55 5.00
C ASP A 101 -9.38 12.73 5.61
N PHE A 102 -8.44 11.88 5.22
CA PHE A 102 -7.05 11.94 5.67
C PHE A 102 -6.21 12.81 4.74
N GLN A 103 -5.66 13.89 5.27
CA GLN A 103 -4.78 14.76 4.50
C GLN A 103 -3.49 14.02 4.07
N ASN A 104 -3.22 14.01 2.75
CA ASN A 104 -2.03 13.37 2.17
C ASN A 104 -1.89 11.87 2.55
N PHE A 105 -2.99 11.14 2.60
CA PHE A 105 -3.11 9.79 3.11
C PHE A 105 -1.95 8.86 2.74
N PHE A 106 -1.75 8.55 1.46
CA PHE A 106 -0.68 7.65 1.02
C PHE A 106 0.71 8.14 1.46
N ASN A 107 0.97 9.43 1.37
CA ASN A 107 2.28 10.00 1.70
C ASN A 107 2.55 10.04 3.22
N LYS A 108 1.55 9.79 4.05
CA LYS A 108 1.71 9.64 5.50
C LYS A 108 2.01 8.20 5.92
N ILE A 109 1.76 7.22 5.05
CA ILE A 109 2.09 5.83 5.33
C ILE A 109 3.58 5.60 5.03
N LYS A 110 4.33 5.42 6.11
CA LYS A 110 5.78 5.13 6.10
C LYS A 110 6.02 3.63 6.24
N PRO A 111 7.24 3.15 5.89
CA PRO A 111 7.61 1.73 6.07
C PRO A 111 7.37 1.22 7.49
N GLU A 112 7.70 2.03 8.51
CA GLU A 112 7.58 1.65 9.91
C GLU A 112 6.13 1.21 10.23
N ILE A 113 5.12 1.98 9.80
CA ILE A 113 3.70 1.67 10.03
C ILE A 113 3.32 0.34 9.37
N PHE A 114 3.82 0.08 8.16
CA PHE A 114 3.58 -1.20 7.48
C PHE A 114 4.26 -2.35 8.21
N PHE A 115 5.56 -2.23 8.54
CA PHE A 115 6.32 -3.32 9.15
C PHE A 115 5.91 -3.61 10.60
N ASP A 116 5.53 -2.59 11.38
CA ASP A 116 5.00 -2.79 12.73
C ASP A 116 3.71 -3.63 12.71
N LYS A 117 2.84 -3.39 11.73
CA LYS A 117 1.65 -4.21 11.53
C LYS A 117 1.98 -5.58 10.93
N PHE A 118 2.88 -5.63 9.95
CA PHE A 118 3.29 -6.86 9.28
C PHE A 118 3.90 -7.89 10.27
N LYS A 119 4.70 -7.42 11.22
CA LYS A 119 5.30 -8.26 12.27
C LYS A 119 4.27 -8.85 13.24
N LYS A 120 3.10 -8.21 13.39
CA LYS A 120 1.98 -8.75 14.20
C LYS A 120 1.22 -9.86 13.48
N MET A 121 1.37 -9.96 12.16
CA MET A 121 0.84 -11.06 11.37
C MET A 121 1.84 -12.21 11.45
N ASP A 122 1.43 -13.38 11.81
CA ASP A 122 2.30 -14.58 11.86
C ASP A 122 2.72 -15.03 10.44
N VAL A 123 3.37 -14.11 9.71
CA VAL A 123 3.90 -14.33 8.37
C VAL A 123 5.38 -14.59 8.47
N GLN A 124 5.80 -15.79 8.12
CA GLN A 124 7.21 -16.18 8.12
C GLN A 124 7.97 -15.40 7.03
N HIS A 125 9.00 -14.67 7.42
CA HIS A 125 9.85 -13.87 6.55
C HIS A 125 11.25 -13.70 7.16
N ASN A 126 12.21 -13.28 6.37
CA ASN A 126 13.57 -13.01 6.81
C ASN A 126 13.97 -11.54 6.55
N ALA A 127 15.12 -11.14 7.05
CA ALA A 127 15.61 -9.76 6.88
C ALA A 127 15.79 -9.36 5.40
N ARG A 128 16.09 -10.32 4.52
CA ARG A 128 16.21 -10.07 3.07
C ARG A 128 14.85 -9.77 2.45
N ASP A 129 13.82 -10.50 2.86
CA ASP A 129 12.44 -10.27 2.42
C ASP A 129 11.96 -8.88 2.84
N GLU A 130 12.26 -8.46 4.09
CA GLU A 130 11.95 -7.10 4.56
C GLU A 130 12.62 -6.01 3.70
N ILE A 131 13.90 -6.16 3.38
CA ILE A 131 14.62 -5.23 2.52
C ILE A 131 14.00 -5.13 1.13
N LEU A 132 13.62 -6.26 0.54
CA LEU A 132 12.98 -6.29 -0.78
C LEU A 132 11.61 -5.62 -0.75
N LEU A 133 10.78 -5.93 0.25
CA LEU A 133 9.48 -5.28 0.46
C LEU A 133 9.63 -3.78 0.65
N HIS A 134 10.53 -3.36 1.54
CA HIS A 134 10.81 -1.94 1.78
C HIS A 134 11.17 -1.21 0.49
N ASN A 135 12.13 -1.73 -0.26
CA ASN A 135 12.66 -1.04 -1.43
C ASN A 135 11.69 -1.01 -2.61
N PHE A 136 10.89 -2.05 -2.81
CA PHE A 136 9.95 -2.11 -3.94
C PHE A 136 8.61 -1.45 -3.65
N LEU A 137 8.15 -1.42 -2.40
CA LEU A 137 6.84 -0.87 -2.05
C LEU A 137 6.85 0.63 -1.76
N PHE A 138 7.97 1.16 -1.27
CA PHE A 138 8.06 2.54 -0.82
C PHE A 138 8.91 3.41 -1.74
N TRP A 139 8.42 4.61 -1.98
CA TRP A 139 9.08 5.64 -2.78
C TRP A 139 9.90 6.58 -1.89
N LYS A 140 11.06 6.99 -2.35
CA LYS A 140 11.89 8.02 -1.73
C LYS A 140 11.65 9.37 -2.42
N PRO A 141 10.81 10.26 -1.86
CA PRO A 141 10.60 11.59 -2.42
C PRO A 141 11.80 12.49 -2.19
N GLY A 142 12.01 13.45 -3.09
CA GLY A 142 12.95 14.54 -2.91
C GLY A 142 14.39 14.25 -3.32
N GLN A 143 15.26 15.20 -2.98
CA GLN A 143 16.68 15.20 -3.35
C GLN A 143 17.48 14.20 -2.53
N LYS A 144 18.75 13.99 -2.90
CA LYS A 144 19.71 12.98 -2.37
C LYS A 144 19.76 12.86 -0.82
N ARG A 145 19.43 13.92 -0.08
CA ARG A 145 19.53 13.97 1.40
C ARG A 145 18.29 13.52 2.16
N SER A 146 17.13 13.38 1.52
CA SER A 146 15.94 12.85 2.20
C SER A 146 16.13 11.38 2.53
N ILE A 147 15.94 10.99 3.79
CA ILE A 147 15.93 9.60 4.26
C ILE A 147 14.52 9.00 4.31
N THR A 148 13.51 9.83 4.15
CA THR A 148 12.11 9.41 4.28
C THR A 148 11.63 8.58 3.10
N HIS A 149 11.04 7.43 3.37
CA HIS A 149 10.32 6.61 2.41
C HIS A 149 8.82 6.64 2.73
N ILE A 150 7.99 6.66 1.71
CA ILE A 150 6.52 6.76 1.84
C ILE A 150 5.83 5.96 0.76
N LEU A 151 4.53 5.68 0.94
CA LEU A 151 3.72 5.17 -0.17
C LEU A 151 3.53 6.26 -1.24
N SER A 152 3.53 5.84 -2.48
CA SER A 152 3.39 6.72 -3.63
C SER A 152 1.94 6.81 -4.09
N VAL A 153 1.48 8.01 -4.43
CA VAL A 153 0.29 8.20 -5.25
C VAL A 153 0.64 7.87 -6.70
N GLY A 154 0.15 6.71 -7.19
CA GLY A 154 0.43 6.22 -8.56
C GLY A 154 1.14 4.86 -8.62
N ALA A 155 1.55 4.29 -7.50
CA ALA A 155 2.04 2.91 -7.43
C ALA A 155 0.89 1.91 -7.33
N PRO A 156 0.92 0.79 -8.07
CA PRO A 156 -0.14 -0.23 -8.03
C PRO A 156 -0.22 -0.99 -6.69
N SER A 157 0.83 -0.93 -5.87
CA SER A 157 0.86 -1.54 -4.53
C SER A 157 0.23 -0.68 -3.45
N SER A 158 0.27 0.64 -3.60
CA SER A 158 -0.16 1.58 -2.53
C SER A 158 -1.60 1.38 -2.06
N PRO A 159 -2.59 1.13 -2.95
CA PRO A 159 -3.97 0.88 -2.53
C PRO A 159 -4.12 -0.34 -1.63
N PHE A 160 -3.47 -1.45 -1.97
CA PHE A 160 -3.53 -2.67 -1.17
C PHE A 160 -2.85 -2.48 0.19
N ILE A 161 -1.64 -1.90 0.19
CA ILE A 161 -0.87 -1.64 1.42
C ILE A 161 -1.64 -0.67 2.34
N SER A 162 -2.29 0.35 1.80
CA SER A 162 -3.08 1.28 2.61
C SER A 162 -4.27 0.59 3.26
N ASN A 163 -5.01 -0.26 2.55
CA ASN A 163 -6.13 -1.01 3.11
C ASN A 163 -5.66 -1.97 4.22
N PHE A 164 -4.52 -2.63 4.05
CA PHE A 164 -3.93 -3.46 5.10
C PHE A 164 -3.56 -2.65 6.34
N VAL A 165 -2.87 -1.53 6.17
CA VAL A 165 -2.46 -0.66 7.29
C VAL A 165 -3.67 -0.13 8.06
N MET A 166 -4.75 0.22 7.37
CA MET A 166 -5.97 0.77 7.99
C MET A 166 -6.85 -0.28 8.69
N PHE A 167 -6.54 -1.57 8.61
CA PHE A 167 -7.38 -2.64 9.15
C PHE A 167 -7.81 -2.40 10.61
N ASP A 168 -6.88 -2.05 11.50
CA ASP A 168 -7.17 -1.87 12.93
C ASP A 168 -8.02 -0.61 13.17
N PHE A 169 -7.78 0.46 12.39
CA PHE A 169 -8.61 1.66 12.40
C PHE A 169 -10.03 1.35 11.92
N ASP A 170 -10.17 0.63 10.81
CA ASP A 170 -11.47 0.25 10.25
C ASP A 170 -12.24 -0.65 11.24
N SER A 171 -11.55 -1.56 11.94
CA SER A 171 -12.13 -2.40 12.98
C SER A 171 -12.65 -1.56 14.14
N ALA A 172 -11.81 -0.68 14.69
CA ALA A 172 -12.18 0.20 15.82
C ALA A 172 -13.36 1.11 15.50
N ILE A 173 -13.38 1.71 14.30
CA ILE A 173 -14.52 2.54 13.86
C ILE A 173 -15.79 1.71 13.67
N SER A 174 -15.67 0.50 13.11
CA SER A 174 -16.83 -0.39 12.93
C SER A 174 -17.43 -0.81 14.27
N GLU A 175 -16.60 -1.12 15.25
CA GLU A 175 -17.05 -1.44 16.62
C GLU A 175 -17.73 -0.23 17.27
N TRP A 176 -17.12 0.94 17.16
CA TRP A 176 -17.67 2.17 17.75
C TRP A 176 -19.04 2.54 17.16
N VAL A 177 -19.22 2.40 15.86
CA VAL A 177 -20.51 2.69 15.18
C VAL A 177 -21.59 1.67 15.54
N MET A 178 -21.23 0.44 15.89
CA MET A 178 -22.17 -0.62 16.28
C MET A 178 -22.64 -0.56 17.73
N VAL A 179 -22.01 0.29 18.57
CA VAL A 179 -22.47 0.47 19.98
C VAL A 179 -23.81 1.21 19.97
N PRO A 180 -24.92 0.62 20.46
CA PRO A 180 -26.19 1.33 20.61
C PRO A 180 -25.98 2.49 21.60
N THR A 181 -26.16 3.71 21.18
CA THR A 181 -26.33 4.86 22.09
C THR A 181 -27.72 4.76 22.67
N TYR A 182 -27.82 4.41 23.96
CA TYR A 182 -29.04 4.49 24.74
C TYR A 182 -29.39 5.96 25.01
#